data_4107509dd7eed540720eb34da4e20939
#
_entry.id   4107509dd7eed540720eb34da4e20939
#
_cell.length_a   1.000
_cell.length_b   1.000
_cell.length_c   1.000
_cell.angle_alpha   90.00
_cell.angle_beta   90.00
_cell.angle_gamma   90.00
#
_symmetry.space_group_name_H-M   'P 1'
#
loop_
_entity.id
_entity.type
_entity.pdbx_description
1 polymer ?
#
loop_
_entity_poly.entity_id
_entity_poly.type
_entity_poly.pdbx_seq_one_letter_code
_entity_poly.pdbx_strand_id
1 'polypeptide(L)'
;TPGEMPAHLLTRVAMAPANAKGSGPLKVDVALDGLLSVPRYEAIRGDGIDLRKTVMLIGTEDAVLESFAACERGEVPRYPYITLAVPSAADPAQAPAGQDIVYVYPPVMPVNPRAGWDALRETVADQVLRQLADYVDGIDGHVIGRRIEAAPDFTERLNTVNGCVVHIDTTTMRSSTMRPAYGLGGDTLPVSGLYLGSAGSHPGGGVNGMAGKLAAKRASKFLSNNS
;
A
#
# COMPACT_ATOMS: atom_id res chain seq x y z
N THR A 1 14.70 -36.00 1.67
CA THR A 1 14.38 -34.92 0.73
C THR A 1 13.55 -33.90 1.48
N PRO A 2 13.87 -32.59 1.48
CA PRO A 2 12.94 -31.59 1.98
C PRO A 2 11.63 -31.80 1.21
N GLY A 3 10.51 -31.92 1.96
CA GLY A 3 9.22 -32.21 1.36
C GLY A 3 8.86 -31.17 0.32
N GLU A 4 8.41 -31.59 -0.85
CA GLU A 4 7.89 -30.71 -1.87
C GLU A 4 6.52 -30.16 -1.45
N MET A 5 6.24 -28.93 -1.86
CA MET A 5 4.91 -28.36 -1.64
C MET A 5 3.87 -29.17 -2.42
N PRO A 6 2.83 -29.72 -1.76
CA PRO A 6 1.81 -30.49 -2.46
C PRO A 6 1.15 -29.72 -3.60
N ALA A 7 0.98 -30.34 -4.76
CA ALA A 7 0.47 -29.69 -5.97
C ALA A 7 -0.87 -28.96 -5.74
N HIS A 8 -1.78 -29.55 -4.95
CA HIS A 8 -3.07 -28.93 -4.64
C HIS A 8 -2.93 -27.62 -3.84
N LEU A 9 -1.88 -27.46 -3.02
CA LEU A 9 -1.61 -26.20 -2.30
C LEU A 9 -0.98 -25.16 -3.23
N LEU A 10 -0.08 -25.56 -4.13
CA LEU A 10 0.44 -24.68 -5.17
C LEU A 10 -0.68 -24.13 -6.05
N THR A 11 -1.61 -25.01 -6.48
CA THR A 11 -2.80 -24.58 -7.24
C THR A 11 -3.63 -23.56 -6.47
N ARG A 12 -3.88 -23.79 -5.18
CA ARG A 12 -4.63 -22.84 -4.32
C ARG A 12 -3.95 -21.49 -4.21
N VAL A 13 -2.62 -21.45 -4.13
CA VAL A 13 -1.87 -20.20 -4.10
C VAL A 13 -1.90 -19.50 -5.46
N ALA A 14 -1.68 -20.25 -6.54
CA ALA A 14 -1.72 -19.71 -7.90
C ALA A 14 -3.09 -19.11 -8.27
N MET A 15 -4.18 -19.63 -7.69
CA MET A 15 -5.54 -19.10 -7.87
C MET A 15 -5.90 -18.00 -6.85
N ALA A 16 -4.96 -17.54 -6.01
CA ALA A 16 -5.25 -16.47 -5.06
C ALA A 16 -5.43 -15.15 -5.81
N PRO A 17 -6.54 -14.43 -5.58
CA PRO A 17 -6.76 -13.14 -6.25
C PRO A 17 -5.74 -12.11 -5.76
N ALA A 18 -5.27 -11.26 -6.66
CA ALA A 18 -4.35 -10.16 -6.36
C ALA A 18 -4.75 -8.95 -7.21
N ASN A 19 -5.33 -7.94 -6.59
CA ASN A 19 -5.97 -6.81 -7.25
C ASN A 19 -6.95 -7.26 -8.36
N ALA A 20 -7.69 -8.34 -8.08
CA ALA A 20 -8.53 -9.03 -9.08
C ALA A 20 -9.74 -8.19 -9.55
N LYS A 21 -10.11 -7.17 -8.80
CA LYS A 21 -11.13 -6.18 -9.17
C LYS A 21 -10.59 -5.06 -10.08
N GLY A 22 -9.33 -5.16 -10.51
CA GLY A 22 -8.70 -4.17 -11.38
C GLY A 22 -8.28 -2.89 -10.65
N SER A 23 -8.38 -2.84 -9.32
CA SER A 23 -7.93 -1.71 -8.50
C SER A 23 -6.67 -2.05 -7.74
N GLY A 24 -5.72 -1.12 -7.73
CA GLY A 24 -4.46 -1.17 -7.01
C GLY A 24 -4.01 0.24 -6.62
N PRO A 25 -2.92 0.37 -5.88
CA PRO A 25 -2.45 1.69 -5.47
C PRO A 25 -1.69 2.43 -6.57
N LEU A 26 -1.72 3.76 -6.46
CA LEU A 26 -0.70 4.65 -6.98
C LEU A 26 0.06 5.24 -5.79
N LYS A 27 1.34 5.48 -5.94
CA LYS A 27 2.17 6.16 -4.95
C LYS A 27 2.91 7.31 -5.62
N VAL A 28 2.85 8.48 -4.99
CA VAL A 28 3.64 9.65 -5.41
C VAL A 28 4.41 10.12 -4.18
N ASP A 29 5.70 9.86 -4.15
CA ASP A 29 6.60 10.48 -3.18
C ASP A 29 7.02 11.85 -3.72
N VAL A 30 6.94 12.87 -2.89
CA VAL A 30 7.19 14.26 -3.28
C VAL A 30 8.23 14.88 -2.34
N ALA A 31 9.23 15.53 -2.90
CA ALA A 31 10.14 16.38 -2.16
C ALA A 31 9.73 17.85 -2.36
N LEU A 32 9.63 18.59 -1.25
CA LEU A 32 9.27 20.01 -1.24
C LEU A 32 10.47 20.85 -0.77
N ASP A 33 10.66 22.04 -1.34
CA ASP A 33 11.60 23.05 -0.85
C ASP A 33 11.01 23.93 0.28
N GLY A 34 9.85 23.57 0.79
CA GLY A 34 9.11 24.21 1.86
C GLY A 34 8.43 23.18 2.78
N LEU A 35 7.68 23.69 3.74
CA LEU A 35 6.88 22.87 4.66
C LEU A 35 5.43 22.82 4.20
N LEU A 36 4.87 21.64 4.14
CA LEU A 36 3.43 21.45 3.97
C LEU A 36 2.70 21.89 5.25
N SER A 37 1.51 22.47 5.15
CA SER A 37 0.69 22.82 6.31
C SER A 37 -0.80 22.59 6.06
N VAL A 38 -1.58 22.45 7.14
CA VAL A 38 -3.01 22.10 7.08
C VAL A 38 -3.84 23.01 8.00
N PRO A 39 -3.62 24.35 7.97
CA PRO A 39 -4.11 25.27 8.99
C PRO A 39 -5.65 25.31 9.06
N ARG A 40 -6.33 25.18 7.92
CA ARG A 40 -7.80 25.18 7.85
C ARG A 40 -8.41 24.06 8.70
N TYR A 41 -7.88 22.86 8.58
CA TYR A 41 -8.44 21.68 9.27
C TYR A 41 -7.98 21.60 10.72
N GLU A 42 -6.78 22.08 11.03
CA GLU A 42 -6.31 22.25 12.40
C GLU A 42 -7.16 23.25 13.17
N ALA A 43 -7.53 24.38 12.53
CA ALA A 43 -8.44 25.36 13.12
C ALA A 43 -9.86 24.81 13.36
N ILE A 44 -10.40 24.00 12.44
CA ILE A 44 -11.70 23.35 12.60
C ILE A 44 -11.67 22.34 13.76
N ARG A 45 -10.58 21.59 13.92
CA ARG A 45 -10.42 20.65 15.03
C ARG A 45 -10.32 21.35 16.38
N GLY A 46 -9.49 22.39 16.47
CA GLY A 46 -9.31 23.19 17.68
C GLY A 46 -8.66 22.48 18.86
N ASP A 47 -8.11 21.26 18.66
CA ASP A 47 -7.50 20.42 19.70
C ASP A 47 -5.98 20.53 19.79
N GLY A 48 -5.37 21.35 18.92
CA GLY A 48 -3.92 21.58 18.88
C GLY A 48 -3.09 20.43 18.30
N ILE A 49 -3.72 19.45 17.69
CA ILE A 49 -3.02 18.34 17.02
C ILE A 49 -2.40 18.86 15.70
N ASP A 50 -1.09 18.69 15.57
CA ASP A 50 -0.35 18.91 14.31
C ASP A 50 -0.71 17.80 13.32
N LEU A 51 -1.54 18.14 12.32
CA LEU A 51 -2.01 17.17 11.31
C LEU A 51 -0.88 16.66 10.43
N ARG A 52 0.22 17.40 10.27
CA ARG A 52 1.40 16.91 9.54
C ARG A 52 1.99 15.63 10.16
N LYS A 53 1.85 15.45 11.49
CA LYS A 53 2.33 14.26 12.22
C LYS A 53 1.36 13.08 12.20
N THR A 54 0.28 13.20 11.45
CA THR A 54 -0.76 12.18 11.34
C THR A 54 -0.86 11.65 9.92
N VAL A 55 -1.57 10.53 9.76
CA VAL A 55 -2.01 10.09 8.43
C VAL A 55 -3.37 10.71 8.15
N MET A 56 -3.46 11.47 7.09
CA MET A 56 -4.67 12.14 6.64
C MET A 56 -5.35 11.33 5.55
N LEU A 57 -6.66 11.25 5.63
CA LEU A 57 -7.50 10.62 4.62
C LEU A 57 -8.29 11.73 3.93
N ILE A 58 -8.08 11.90 2.62
CA ILE A 58 -8.62 13.00 1.84
C ILE A 58 -9.58 12.44 0.78
N GLY A 59 -10.80 12.94 0.80
CA GLY A 59 -11.88 12.51 -0.08
C GLY A 59 -13.17 12.27 0.67
N THR A 60 -14.24 12.02 -0.09
CA THR A 60 -15.58 11.70 0.41
C THR A 60 -15.88 10.21 0.21
N GLU A 61 -16.97 9.73 0.82
CA GLU A 61 -17.46 8.38 0.57
C GLU A 61 -17.77 8.17 -0.94
N ASP A 62 -18.39 9.16 -1.59
CA ASP A 62 -18.66 9.11 -3.03
C ASP A 62 -17.37 9.00 -3.86
N ALA A 63 -16.30 9.69 -3.45
CA ALA A 63 -14.99 9.58 -4.12
C ALA A 63 -14.40 8.16 -4.01
N VAL A 64 -14.61 7.48 -2.89
CA VAL A 64 -14.19 6.08 -2.71
C VAL A 64 -14.99 5.18 -3.66
N LEU A 65 -16.31 5.30 -3.67
CA LEU A 65 -17.20 4.49 -4.53
C LEU A 65 -16.91 4.73 -6.02
N GLU A 66 -16.75 6.00 -6.44
CA GLU A 66 -16.40 6.34 -7.82
C GLU A 66 -15.00 5.83 -8.19
N SER A 67 -14.04 5.83 -7.28
CA SER A 67 -12.71 5.29 -7.55
C SER A 67 -12.77 3.80 -7.90
N PHE A 68 -13.55 3.00 -7.19
CA PHE A 68 -13.77 1.59 -7.54
C PHE A 68 -14.50 1.43 -8.88
N ALA A 69 -15.56 2.19 -9.11
CA ALA A 69 -16.32 2.15 -10.37
C ALA A 69 -15.46 2.56 -11.57
N ALA A 70 -14.62 3.58 -11.43
CA ALA A 70 -13.67 3.97 -12.48
C ALA A 70 -12.66 2.86 -12.77
N CYS A 71 -12.10 2.23 -11.74
CA CYS A 71 -11.18 1.10 -11.91
C CYS A 71 -11.82 -0.08 -12.66
N GLU A 72 -13.07 -0.42 -12.35
CA GLU A 72 -13.81 -1.48 -13.07
C GLU A 72 -14.00 -1.14 -14.56
N ARG A 73 -14.08 0.16 -14.92
CA ARG A 73 -14.11 0.62 -16.31
C ARG A 73 -12.73 0.74 -16.96
N GLY A 74 -11.63 0.50 -16.20
CA GLY A 74 -10.26 0.74 -16.65
C GLY A 74 -9.93 2.23 -16.82
N GLU A 75 -10.54 3.08 -16.04
CA GLU A 75 -10.42 4.55 -16.08
C GLU A 75 -9.77 5.06 -14.80
N VAL A 76 -9.03 6.17 -14.92
CA VAL A 76 -8.51 6.90 -13.74
C VAL A 76 -9.67 7.68 -13.11
N PRO A 77 -9.89 7.55 -11.79
CA PRO A 77 -10.92 8.33 -11.11
C PRO A 77 -10.63 9.83 -11.20
N ARG A 78 -11.66 10.63 -11.38
CA ARG A 78 -11.54 12.09 -11.51
C ARG A 78 -11.06 12.74 -10.19
N TYR A 79 -11.56 12.25 -9.07
CA TYR A 79 -11.22 12.71 -7.73
C TYR A 79 -10.91 11.49 -6.86
N PRO A 80 -9.69 10.92 -6.96
CA PRO A 80 -9.37 9.75 -6.17
C PRO A 80 -9.37 10.06 -4.67
N TYR A 81 -9.75 9.08 -3.87
CA TYR A 81 -9.48 9.07 -2.45
C TYR A 81 -7.96 8.98 -2.22
N ILE A 82 -7.43 9.80 -1.32
CA ILE A 82 -5.98 9.92 -1.11
C ILE A 82 -5.65 9.70 0.36
N THR A 83 -4.64 8.87 0.63
CA THR A 83 -3.94 8.83 1.92
C THR A 83 -2.73 9.73 1.81
N LEU A 84 -2.59 10.68 2.73
CA LEU A 84 -1.50 11.64 2.80
C LEU A 84 -0.76 11.52 4.12
N ALA A 85 0.57 11.51 4.08
CA ALA A 85 1.42 11.61 5.25
C ALA A 85 2.63 12.49 4.97
N VAL A 86 3.20 13.09 6.01
CA VAL A 86 4.43 13.89 5.95
C VAL A 86 5.48 13.21 6.85
N PRO A 87 6.22 12.21 6.35
CA PRO A 87 7.17 11.46 7.16
C PRO A 87 8.23 12.33 7.84
N SER A 88 8.69 13.38 7.17
CA SER A 88 9.64 14.37 7.72
C SER A 88 9.11 15.17 8.92
N ALA A 89 7.79 15.35 9.05
CA ALA A 89 7.18 15.96 10.22
C ALA A 89 7.26 15.09 11.48
N ALA A 90 7.27 13.76 11.29
CA ALA A 90 7.41 12.78 12.37
C ALA A 90 8.88 12.45 12.66
N ASP A 91 9.71 12.41 11.62
CA ASP A 91 11.15 12.16 11.70
C ASP A 91 11.92 13.21 10.88
N PRO A 92 12.39 14.29 11.53
CA PRO A 92 13.10 15.38 10.84
C PRO A 92 14.41 14.98 10.14
N ALA A 93 14.93 13.78 10.40
CA ALA A 93 16.12 13.27 9.71
C ALA A 93 15.85 12.89 8.25
N GLN A 94 14.58 12.81 7.83
CA GLN A 94 14.18 12.42 6.48
C GLN A 94 14.21 13.53 5.44
N ALA A 95 14.35 14.81 5.86
CA ALA A 95 14.47 15.94 4.96
C ALA A 95 15.44 16.99 5.52
N PRO A 96 16.03 17.86 4.67
CA PRO A 96 16.76 19.04 5.14
C PRO A 96 15.86 19.98 5.96
N ALA A 97 16.45 20.78 6.84
CA ALA A 97 15.71 21.75 7.63
C ALA A 97 14.89 22.70 6.74
N GLY A 98 13.61 22.89 7.05
CA GLY A 98 12.70 23.74 6.29
C GLY A 98 12.12 23.10 5.02
N GLN A 99 12.38 21.81 4.79
CA GLN A 99 11.86 21.03 3.67
C GLN A 99 11.01 19.85 4.15
N ASP A 100 10.13 19.35 3.31
CA ASP A 100 9.33 18.18 3.60
C ASP A 100 9.46 17.09 2.52
N ILE A 101 9.34 15.85 2.99
CA ILE A 101 8.99 14.70 2.14
C ILE A 101 7.53 14.37 2.40
N VAL A 102 6.78 14.24 1.32
CA VAL A 102 5.33 13.97 1.35
C VAL A 102 5.05 12.64 0.68
N TYR A 103 4.33 11.78 1.39
CA TYR A 103 3.83 10.50 0.91
C TYR A 103 2.38 10.67 0.48
N VAL A 104 2.13 10.54 -0.81
CA VAL A 104 0.80 10.66 -1.42
C VAL A 104 0.40 9.30 -1.98
N TYR A 105 -0.71 8.76 -1.50
CA TYR A 105 -1.08 7.39 -1.81
C TYR A 105 -2.58 7.26 -2.07
N PRO A 106 -3.03 7.40 -3.32
CA PRO A 106 -4.35 6.95 -3.75
C PRO A 106 -4.41 5.42 -3.76
N PRO A 107 -5.15 4.76 -2.84
CA PRO A 107 -5.15 3.30 -2.72
C PRO A 107 -5.98 2.60 -3.78
N VAL A 108 -6.84 3.33 -4.49
CA VAL A 108 -7.79 2.78 -5.47
C VAL A 108 -7.61 3.49 -6.81
N MET A 109 -6.70 2.93 -7.62
CA MET A 109 -6.39 3.36 -8.97
C MET A 109 -6.44 2.14 -9.90
N PRO A 110 -6.67 2.30 -11.21
CA PRO A 110 -6.73 1.14 -12.11
C PRO A 110 -5.36 0.43 -12.20
N VAL A 111 -5.38 -0.90 -12.08
CA VAL A 111 -4.17 -1.71 -12.31
C VAL A 111 -3.70 -1.55 -13.76
N ASN A 112 -4.64 -1.64 -14.70
CA ASN A 112 -4.40 -1.53 -16.13
C ASN A 112 -5.36 -0.50 -16.75
N PRO A 113 -5.05 0.80 -16.69
CA PRO A 113 -5.88 1.81 -17.34
C PRO A 113 -5.85 1.65 -18.85
N ARG A 114 -6.95 2.01 -19.54
CA ARG A 114 -7.08 1.84 -21.00
C ARG A 114 -5.96 2.48 -21.81
N ALA A 115 -5.46 3.65 -21.37
CA ALA A 115 -4.38 4.35 -22.06
C ALA A 115 -2.95 3.89 -21.62
N GLY A 116 -2.87 3.00 -20.65
CA GLY A 116 -1.60 2.53 -20.08
C GLY A 116 -0.93 3.51 -19.12
N TRP A 117 -0.24 2.99 -18.13
CA TRP A 117 0.44 3.81 -17.10
C TRP A 117 1.61 4.63 -17.68
N ASP A 118 2.29 4.16 -18.72
CA ASP A 118 3.40 4.91 -19.33
C ASP A 118 2.94 6.25 -19.89
N ALA A 119 1.73 6.31 -20.43
CA ALA A 119 1.14 7.54 -20.95
C ALA A 119 0.49 8.41 -19.86
N LEU A 120 0.05 7.81 -18.74
CA LEU A 120 -0.82 8.48 -17.77
C LEU A 120 -0.11 8.93 -16.51
N ARG A 121 1.02 8.30 -16.11
CA ARG A 121 1.58 8.45 -14.76
C ARG A 121 1.84 9.90 -14.37
N GLU A 122 2.44 10.70 -15.24
CA GLU A 122 2.76 12.10 -14.94
C GLU A 122 1.49 12.96 -14.83
N THR A 123 0.59 12.81 -15.79
CA THR A 123 -0.69 13.56 -15.81
C THR A 123 -1.55 13.23 -14.60
N VAL A 124 -1.59 11.96 -14.20
CA VAL A 124 -2.34 11.51 -13.02
C VAL A 124 -1.68 12.00 -11.73
N ALA A 125 -0.35 11.99 -11.64
CA ALA A 125 0.35 12.58 -10.49
C ALA A 125 0.05 14.07 -10.37
N ASP A 126 0.08 14.82 -11.47
CA ASP A 126 -0.31 16.25 -11.48
C ASP A 126 -1.77 16.45 -11.05
N GLN A 127 -2.68 15.59 -11.51
CA GLN A 127 -4.08 15.64 -11.08
C GLN A 127 -4.22 15.43 -9.56
N VAL A 128 -3.55 14.43 -9.02
CA VAL A 128 -3.55 14.11 -7.59
C VAL A 128 -2.96 15.25 -6.76
N LEU A 129 -1.83 15.83 -7.19
CA LEU A 129 -1.21 16.95 -6.48
C LEU A 129 -2.06 18.22 -6.53
N ARG A 130 -2.70 18.53 -7.66
CA ARG A 130 -3.67 19.63 -7.75
C ARG A 130 -4.87 19.43 -6.83
N GLN A 131 -5.40 18.21 -6.74
CA GLN A 131 -6.48 17.90 -5.79
C GLN A 131 -6.03 18.11 -4.34
N LEU A 132 -4.78 17.77 -4.00
CA LEU A 132 -4.25 17.98 -2.65
C LEU A 132 -4.16 19.45 -2.30
N ALA A 133 -3.84 20.33 -3.24
CA ALA A 133 -3.74 21.78 -3.01
C ALA A 133 -5.07 22.41 -2.54
N ASP A 134 -6.21 21.76 -2.77
CA ASP A 134 -7.51 22.17 -2.21
C ASP A 134 -7.62 21.92 -0.69
N TYR A 135 -6.74 21.10 -0.12
CA TYR A 135 -6.79 20.62 1.27
C TYR A 135 -5.59 21.04 2.11
N VAL A 136 -4.44 21.23 1.49
CA VAL A 136 -3.17 21.54 2.16
C VAL A 136 -2.47 22.72 1.48
N ASP A 137 -1.74 23.50 2.26
CA ASP A 137 -0.87 24.56 1.76
C ASP A 137 0.57 24.05 1.62
N GLY A 138 1.36 24.67 0.73
CA GLY A 138 2.79 24.37 0.56
C GLY A 138 3.11 23.24 -0.43
N ILE A 139 2.14 22.83 -1.24
CA ILE A 139 2.39 21.89 -2.35
C ILE A 139 2.64 22.64 -3.67
N ASP A 140 1.82 23.65 -3.96
CA ASP A 140 1.91 24.41 -5.19
C ASP A 140 3.20 25.23 -5.25
N GLY A 141 3.97 25.04 -6.33
CA GLY A 141 5.23 25.77 -6.57
C GLY A 141 6.42 25.32 -5.72
N HIS A 142 6.25 24.37 -4.80
CA HIS A 142 7.31 23.88 -3.90
C HIS A 142 7.84 22.50 -4.24
N VAL A 143 7.29 21.82 -5.24
CA VAL A 143 7.74 20.48 -5.66
C VAL A 143 9.08 20.57 -6.38
N ILE A 144 10.15 20.08 -5.76
CA ILE A 144 11.50 20.00 -6.33
C ILE A 144 11.86 18.63 -6.87
N GLY A 145 11.06 17.61 -6.58
CA GLY A 145 11.23 16.26 -7.12
C GLY A 145 10.06 15.36 -6.77
N ARG A 146 9.83 14.36 -7.59
CA ARG A 146 8.81 13.35 -7.33
C ARG A 146 9.19 11.98 -7.89
N ARG A 147 8.69 10.94 -7.25
CA ARG A 147 8.74 9.57 -7.74
C ARG A 147 7.32 9.00 -7.79
N ILE A 148 6.95 8.43 -8.91
CA ILE A 148 5.63 7.88 -9.15
C ILE A 148 5.76 6.36 -9.32
N GLU A 149 4.97 5.60 -8.55
CA GLU A 149 4.89 4.15 -8.67
C GLU A 149 3.41 3.75 -8.84
N ALA A 150 3.10 3.11 -9.95
CA ALA A 150 1.81 2.51 -10.25
C ALA A 150 1.87 0.97 -10.13
N ALA A 151 0.79 0.27 -10.40
CA ALA A 151 0.73 -1.19 -10.27
C ALA A 151 1.85 -1.94 -11.02
N PRO A 152 2.25 -1.59 -12.26
CA PRO A 152 3.39 -2.23 -12.94
C PRO A 152 4.71 -2.07 -12.18
N ASP A 153 4.98 -0.88 -11.61
CA ASP A 153 6.21 -0.60 -10.88
C ASP A 153 6.29 -1.43 -9.57
N PHE A 154 5.16 -1.60 -8.87
CA PHE A 154 5.09 -2.50 -7.72
C PHE A 154 5.29 -3.96 -8.13
N THR A 155 4.75 -4.37 -9.27
CA THR A 155 4.96 -5.72 -9.81
C THR A 155 6.44 -5.97 -10.06
N GLU A 156 7.11 -5.05 -10.74
CA GLU A 156 8.55 -5.17 -11.06
C GLU A 156 9.41 -5.15 -9.79
N ARG A 157 9.21 -4.15 -8.93
CA ARG A 157 10.07 -3.93 -7.76
C ARG A 157 9.87 -4.97 -6.65
N LEU A 158 8.64 -5.43 -6.43
CA LEU A 158 8.26 -6.31 -5.31
C LEU A 158 7.94 -7.75 -5.75
N ASN A 159 8.00 -8.03 -7.06
CA ASN A 159 7.58 -9.31 -7.64
C ASN A 159 6.16 -9.71 -7.21
N THR A 160 5.24 -8.75 -7.19
CA THR A 160 3.84 -8.95 -6.81
C THR A 160 2.95 -9.11 -8.04
N VAL A 161 1.89 -9.88 -7.92
CA VAL A 161 0.91 -10.01 -9.01
C VAL A 161 0.03 -8.76 -9.04
N ASN A 162 -0.13 -8.14 -10.22
CA ASN A 162 -0.97 -6.96 -10.43
C ASN A 162 -0.67 -5.79 -9.47
N GLY A 163 0.58 -5.63 -9.04
CA GLY A 163 0.96 -4.58 -8.09
C GLY A 163 0.30 -4.70 -6.72
N CYS A 164 -0.17 -5.88 -6.33
CA CYS A 164 -0.84 -6.08 -5.05
C CYS A 164 0.14 -6.02 -3.88
N VAL A 165 0.24 -4.86 -3.24
CA VAL A 165 1.21 -4.59 -2.15
C VAL A 165 1.00 -5.46 -0.90
N VAL A 166 -0.16 -6.09 -0.77
CA VAL A 166 -0.46 -7.09 0.28
C VAL A 166 -0.38 -8.52 -0.25
N HIS A 167 0.19 -8.72 -1.44
CA HIS A 167 0.44 -9.95 -2.20
C HIS A 167 -0.83 -10.63 -2.74
N ILE A 168 -1.88 -10.73 -1.97
CA ILE A 168 -3.19 -11.27 -2.37
C ILE A 168 -4.31 -10.44 -1.75
N ASP A 169 -5.46 -10.43 -2.39
CA ASP A 169 -6.64 -9.71 -1.89
C ASP A 169 -7.09 -10.26 -0.53
N THR A 170 -7.56 -9.36 0.32
CA THR A 170 -8.18 -9.74 1.59
C THR A 170 -9.66 -10.01 1.36
N THR A 171 -10.01 -11.27 1.20
CA THR A 171 -11.39 -11.75 1.09
C THR A 171 -11.72 -12.63 2.29
N THR A 172 -12.99 -12.94 2.51
CA THR A 172 -13.43 -13.84 3.60
C THR A 172 -12.67 -15.16 3.59
N MET A 173 -12.45 -15.73 2.40
CA MET A 173 -11.74 -17.01 2.21
C MET A 173 -10.21 -16.87 2.15
N ARG A 174 -9.67 -15.66 2.28
CA ARG A 174 -8.23 -15.34 2.22
C ARG A 174 -7.81 -14.40 3.34
N SER A 175 -8.44 -14.54 4.49
CA SER A 175 -8.12 -13.76 5.69
C SER A 175 -7.73 -14.67 6.86
N SER A 176 -7.10 -14.11 7.87
CA SER A 176 -6.69 -14.80 9.08
C SER A 176 -5.94 -16.12 8.77
N THR A 177 -6.31 -17.22 9.41
CA THR A 177 -5.67 -18.54 9.26
C THR A 177 -5.90 -19.22 7.89
N MET A 178 -6.78 -18.66 7.06
CA MET A 178 -6.97 -19.11 5.69
C MET A 178 -6.07 -18.42 4.67
N ARG A 179 -5.18 -17.50 5.11
CA ARG A 179 -4.24 -16.75 4.28
C ARG A 179 -2.86 -17.42 4.27
N PRO A 180 -2.17 -17.60 3.12
CA PRO A 180 -2.54 -17.24 1.74
C PRO A 180 -3.60 -18.14 1.12
N ALA A 181 -3.75 -19.36 1.60
CA ALA A 181 -4.71 -20.34 1.15
C ALA A 181 -5.04 -21.31 2.29
N TYR A 182 -6.20 -21.90 2.26
CA TYR A 182 -6.58 -22.94 3.21
C TYR A 182 -5.53 -24.06 3.23
N GLY A 183 -5.04 -24.36 4.44
CA GLY A 183 -3.95 -25.32 4.68
C GLY A 183 -2.54 -24.72 4.73
N LEU A 184 -2.38 -23.39 4.50
CA LEU A 184 -1.08 -22.70 4.57
C LEU A 184 -1.01 -21.60 5.63
N GLY A 185 -2.11 -21.24 6.27
CA GLY A 185 -2.15 -20.21 7.31
C GLY A 185 -1.84 -20.72 8.73
N GLY A 186 -1.61 -22.01 8.89
CA GLY A 186 -1.32 -22.66 10.16
C GLY A 186 0.11 -22.51 10.64
N ASP A 187 0.43 -23.21 11.76
CA ASP A 187 1.75 -23.19 12.39
C ASP A 187 2.79 -24.01 11.63
N THR A 188 2.37 -25.00 10.88
CA THR A 188 3.25 -25.90 10.12
C THR A 188 2.90 -25.84 8.64
N LEU A 189 3.93 -25.73 7.81
CA LEU A 189 3.82 -25.91 6.37
C LEU A 189 4.22 -27.33 5.98
N PRO A 190 3.76 -27.85 4.83
CA PRO A 190 4.14 -29.17 4.34
C PRO A 190 5.64 -29.31 4.07
N VAL A 191 6.35 -28.21 3.89
CA VAL A 191 7.81 -28.18 3.65
C VAL A 191 8.52 -27.87 4.95
N SER A 192 9.33 -28.80 5.43
CA SER A 192 10.11 -28.62 6.65
C SER A 192 11.10 -27.47 6.50
N GLY A 193 11.19 -26.60 7.51
CA GLY A 193 12.08 -25.44 7.53
C GLY A 193 11.59 -24.24 6.70
N LEU A 194 10.43 -24.34 6.03
CA LEU A 194 9.80 -23.20 5.32
C LEU A 194 8.82 -22.47 6.22
N TYR A 195 8.92 -21.14 6.29
CA TYR A 195 8.03 -20.27 7.06
C TYR A 195 7.58 -19.07 6.23
N LEU A 196 6.32 -18.68 6.36
CA LEU A 196 5.73 -17.54 5.65
C LEU A 196 5.64 -16.35 6.61
N GLY A 197 6.33 -15.26 6.29
CA GLY A 197 6.44 -14.07 7.15
C GLY A 197 6.03 -12.76 6.49
N SER A 198 5.29 -12.79 5.37
CA SER A 198 4.91 -11.60 4.61
C SER A 198 3.44 -11.20 4.80
N ALA A 199 3.06 -10.04 4.25
CA ALA A 199 1.67 -9.59 4.19
C ALA A 199 0.73 -10.59 3.48
N GLY A 200 1.28 -11.44 2.62
CA GLY A 200 0.56 -12.53 1.97
C GLY A 200 0.20 -13.70 2.88
N SER A 201 0.75 -13.78 4.11
CA SER A 201 0.52 -14.87 5.06
C SER A 201 -0.29 -14.41 6.27
N HIS A 202 -0.71 -15.37 7.11
CA HIS A 202 -1.41 -15.08 8.38
C HIS A 202 -0.56 -14.19 9.31
N PRO A 203 -1.14 -13.17 9.98
CA PRO A 203 -2.55 -12.76 9.98
C PRO A 203 -2.93 -11.82 8.83
N GLY A 204 -2.01 -11.43 7.96
CA GLY A 204 -2.20 -10.50 6.86
C GLY A 204 -1.32 -9.27 6.95
N GLY A 205 -1.56 -8.29 6.08
CA GLY A 205 -0.89 -6.99 6.05
C GLY A 205 -1.32 -6.07 7.20
N GLY A 206 -0.87 -4.81 7.13
CA GLY A 206 -1.20 -3.78 8.13
C GLY A 206 0.03 -3.13 8.78
N VAL A 207 1.22 -3.36 8.23
CA VAL A 207 2.51 -2.76 8.68
C VAL A 207 2.78 -2.98 10.18
N ASN A 208 2.34 -4.12 10.72
CA ASN A 208 2.45 -4.44 12.15
C ASN A 208 3.54 -5.49 12.46
N GLY A 209 4.21 -6.04 11.44
CA GLY A 209 5.24 -7.07 11.60
C GLY A 209 4.77 -8.43 12.13
N MET A 210 3.47 -8.65 12.35
CA MET A 210 2.97 -9.84 13.03
C MET A 210 3.24 -11.14 12.25
N ALA A 211 3.10 -11.14 10.93
CA ALA A 211 3.41 -12.31 10.12
C ALA A 211 4.88 -12.73 10.26
N GLY A 212 5.81 -11.76 10.22
CA GLY A 212 7.24 -11.99 10.47
C GLY A 212 7.52 -12.49 11.88
N LYS A 213 6.90 -11.90 12.90
CA LYS A 213 7.02 -12.35 14.30
C LYS A 213 6.57 -13.79 14.51
N LEU A 214 5.43 -14.17 13.89
CA LEU A 214 4.94 -15.55 13.97
C LEU A 214 5.86 -16.53 13.24
N ALA A 215 6.35 -16.17 12.06
CA ALA A 215 7.31 -16.97 11.30
C ALA A 215 8.61 -17.19 12.10
N ALA A 216 9.18 -16.14 12.67
CA ALA A 216 10.38 -16.21 13.50
C ALA A 216 10.19 -17.11 14.75
N LYS A 217 9.05 -16.99 15.44
CA LYS A 217 8.72 -17.84 16.58
C LYS A 217 8.66 -19.33 16.20
N ARG A 218 8.07 -19.64 15.03
CA ARG A 218 7.98 -21.02 14.52
C ARG A 218 9.35 -21.57 14.15
N ALA A 219 10.18 -20.76 13.47
CA ALA A 219 11.54 -21.12 13.10
C ALA A 219 12.40 -21.40 14.34
N SER A 220 12.34 -20.54 15.35
CA SER A 220 13.09 -20.75 16.62
C SER A 220 12.67 -22.04 17.33
N LYS A 221 11.37 -22.33 17.40
CA LYS A 221 10.86 -23.57 17.99
C LYS A 221 11.34 -24.80 17.22
N PHE A 222 11.37 -24.74 15.90
CA PHE A 222 11.88 -25.86 15.08
C PHE A 222 13.36 -26.11 15.34
N LEU A 223 14.18 -25.06 15.39
CA LEU A 223 15.61 -25.18 15.67
C LEU A 223 15.86 -25.77 17.06
N SER A 224 15.15 -25.31 18.10
CA SER A 224 15.29 -25.83 19.46
C SER A 224 14.89 -27.30 19.63
N ASN A 225 14.01 -27.82 18.78
CA ASN A 225 13.57 -29.20 18.83
C ASN A 225 14.47 -30.15 18.01
N ASN A 226 15.37 -29.62 17.18
CA ASN A 226 16.26 -30.38 16.31
C ASN A 226 17.76 -30.15 16.61
N SER A 227 18.08 -29.41 17.65
CA SER A 227 19.39 -29.25 18.26
C SER A 227 19.53 -30.18 19.49
#